data_654e5c052d001686acab6b531a497472
#
_entry.id   654e5c052d001686acab6b531a497472
#
_cell.length_a   1.000
_cell.length_b   1.000
_cell.length_c   1.000
_cell.angle_alpha   90.00
_cell.angle_beta   90.00
_cell.angle_gamma   90.00
#
_symmetry.space_group_name_H-M   'P 1'
#
loop_
_entity.id
_entity.type
_entity.pdbx_description
1 polymer ?
#
loop_
_entity_poly.entity_id
_entity_poly.type
_entity_poly.pdbx_seq_one_letter_code
_entity_poly.pdbx_strand_id
1 'polypeptide(L)'
;MRPALAAAPANASAHPRRSFLRLASMGALGMTLGARPSLLQSHSQPSGQPPRRFIIDSHQHYQSAPDYVERLVKVYRPRNTMACVLTPIAGFEVIKKAAADHPDVIIPYGHVNVDEPNVVREIQKFADAGFKGVKMHRPKYNWDDFGYFPIYEKLQSLKLVALFHTGIVAGSSDEPEPSSMARMRPSFLHTIARSFPKLVIQGAHLGNPWYDEAAEVARWEKNLYFDLTGSSLIKKAKNLAVFKEYLWWEGPTAHSSPDAVYAFEKLVFGTDEAPENLDACVARHEAMFDACGVPEVSRRKIYGETLAKILGIKVRA
;
A
#
# COMPACT_ATOMS: atom_id res chain seq x y z
N MET A 1 14.26 -34.10 43.25
CA MET A 1 13.68 -33.24 44.29
C MET A 1 13.54 -31.84 43.74
N ARG A 2 12.32 -31.41 43.47
CA ARG A 2 11.98 -30.02 43.09
C ARG A 2 11.25 -29.39 44.28
N PRO A 3 11.56 -28.14 44.66
CA PRO A 3 10.76 -27.45 45.67
C PRO A 3 9.52 -26.81 45.02
N ALA A 4 8.41 -26.85 45.73
CA ALA A 4 7.10 -26.31 45.40
C ALA A 4 7.10 -24.78 45.56
N LEU A 5 6.50 -24.08 44.58
CA LEU A 5 6.21 -22.63 44.64
C LEU A 5 4.86 -22.43 45.33
N ALA A 6 4.88 -21.60 46.36
CA ALA A 6 3.70 -21.19 47.13
C ALA A 6 2.89 -20.14 46.36
N ALA A 7 1.57 -20.25 46.44
CA ALA A 7 0.60 -19.31 45.93
C ALA A 7 0.47 -18.07 46.81
N ALA A 8 0.40 -16.87 46.19
CA ALA A 8 0.08 -15.60 46.84
C ALA A 8 -1.42 -15.26 46.67
N PRO A 9 -2.06 -14.57 47.61
CA PRO A 9 -3.50 -14.36 47.63
C PRO A 9 -3.96 -13.19 46.77
N ALA A 10 -5.17 -13.34 46.21
CA ALA A 10 -5.89 -12.32 45.46
C ALA A 10 -6.38 -11.19 46.37
N ASN A 11 -6.10 -9.95 46.03
CA ASN A 11 -6.72 -8.77 46.62
C ASN A 11 -7.70 -8.15 45.63
N ALA A 12 -8.99 -8.21 45.94
CA ALA A 12 -10.06 -7.52 45.28
C ALA A 12 -10.21 -6.10 45.84
N SER A 13 -10.07 -5.08 45.03
CA SER A 13 -10.50 -3.71 45.39
C SER A 13 -11.57 -3.25 44.42
N ALA A 14 -12.78 -3.12 44.94
CA ALA A 14 -13.95 -2.53 44.31
C ALA A 14 -13.85 -1.00 44.31
N HIS A 15 -14.10 -0.36 43.18
CA HIS A 15 -14.32 1.08 43.08
C HIS A 15 -15.80 1.40 42.81
N PRO A 16 -16.36 2.43 43.43
CA PRO A 16 -17.79 2.72 43.38
C PRO A 16 -18.18 3.51 42.12
N ARG A 17 -19.33 3.15 41.59
CA ARG A 17 -20.07 3.89 40.56
C ARG A 17 -20.53 5.24 41.09
N ARG A 18 -20.21 6.33 40.44
CA ARG A 18 -20.86 7.63 40.64
C ARG A 18 -21.81 7.91 39.48
N SER A 19 -23.10 7.90 39.85
CA SER A 19 -24.20 8.42 39.05
C SER A 19 -24.15 9.95 39.07
N PHE A 20 -24.32 10.61 37.92
CA PHE A 20 -24.66 12.02 37.87
C PHE A 20 -26.03 12.23 37.26
N LEU A 21 -26.86 12.91 38.03
CA LEU A 21 -28.25 13.26 37.76
C LEU A 21 -28.34 14.32 36.66
N ARG A 22 -29.45 14.22 35.93
CA ARG A 22 -30.00 15.23 35.03
C ARG A 22 -30.46 16.48 35.77
N LEU A 23 -30.23 17.64 35.21
CA LEU A 23 -31.05 18.81 35.45
C LEU A 23 -31.52 19.37 34.12
N ALA A 24 -32.83 19.38 33.97
CA ALA A 24 -33.56 20.11 32.93
C ALA A 24 -33.87 21.51 33.44
N SER A 25 -33.73 22.53 32.61
CA SER A 25 -34.41 23.80 32.81
C SER A 25 -34.92 24.32 31.48
N MET A 26 -36.29 24.46 31.43
CA MET A 26 -37.05 25.15 30.41
C MET A 26 -36.87 26.65 30.56
N GLY A 27 -36.75 27.35 29.44
CA GLY A 27 -36.91 28.80 29.36
C GLY A 27 -37.43 29.18 27.97
N ALA A 28 -38.72 29.47 27.86
CA ALA A 28 -39.37 29.99 26.67
C ALA A 28 -39.54 31.53 26.83
N LEU A 29 -39.26 32.27 25.77
CA LEU A 29 -39.80 33.59 25.38
C LEU A 29 -39.24 33.86 23.98
N GLY A 30 -39.91 34.11 22.98
CA GLY A 30 -41.03 34.80 22.50
C GLY A 30 -40.62 36.02 21.63
N MET A 31 -41.11 36.07 20.34
CA MET A 31 -41.21 37.24 19.44
C MET A 31 -39.93 37.63 18.68
N THR A 32 -39.94 37.92 17.37
CA THR A 32 -40.93 38.52 16.44
C THR A 32 -40.51 38.24 14.98
N LEU A 33 -41.52 38.18 14.10
CA LEU A 33 -41.40 38.10 12.65
C LEU A 33 -40.67 39.30 12.03
N GLY A 34 -39.69 38.99 11.19
CA GLY A 34 -39.10 39.92 10.22
C GLY A 34 -38.81 39.15 8.94
N ALA A 35 -39.77 39.05 8.03
CA ALA A 35 -39.56 38.46 6.71
C ALA A 35 -38.64 39.36 5.87
N ARG A 36 -37.44 38.88 5.54
CA ARG A 36 -36.60 39.39 4.45
C ARG A 36 -36.69 38.45 3.26
N PRO A 37 -36.84 38.94 2.03
CA PRO A 37 -36.85 38.07 0.85
C PRO A 37 -35.49 37.47 0.64
N SER A 38 -35.41 36.15 0.72
CA SER A 38 -34.24 35.37 0.29
C SER A 38 -34.08 35.54 -1.21
N LEU A 39 -33.05 36.25 -1.63
CA LEU A 39 -32.49 36.11 -2.95
C LEU A 39 -31.92 34.68 -3.04
N LEU A 40 -32.67 33.80 -3.67
CA LEU A 40 -32.19 32.51 -4.16
C LEU A 40 -31.08 32.80 -5.17
N GLN A 41 -29.83 32.92 -4.69
CA GLN A 41 -28.68 32.73 -5.57
C GLN A 41 -28.66 31.27 -5.97
N SER A 42 -29.09 31.01 -7.21
CA SER A 42 -28.85 29.77 -7.91
C SER A 42 -27.33 29.61 -8.00
N HIS A 43 -26.73 28.86 -7.09
CA HIS A 43 -25.39 28.35 -7.26
C HIS A 43 -25.48 27.33 -8.38
N SER A 44 -25.24 27.78 -9.61
CA SER A 44 -24.88 26.90 -10.71
C SER A 44 -23.64 26.16 -10.28
N GLN A 45 -23.76 24.88 -9.98
CA GLN A 45 -22.63 23.99 -9.78
C GLN A 45 -21.76 24.09 -11.05
N PRO A 46 -20.45 24.32 -10.93
CA PRO A 46 -19.57 24.23 -12.06
C PRO A 46 -19.64 22.79 -12.58
N SER A 47 -20.13 22.61 -13.80
CA SER A 47 -20.24 21.35 -14.55
C SER A 47 -18.88 20.90 -15.10
N GLY A 48 -17.83 20.97 -14.26
CA GLY A 48 -16.51 20.44 -14.55
C GLY A 48 -16.20 19.37 -13.52
N GLN A 49 -16.27 18.08 -13.90
CA GLN A 49 -15.59 17.06 -13.09
C GLN A 49 -14.14 17.52 -12.92
N PRO A 50 -13.60 17.48 -11.67
CA PRO A 50 -12.18 17.81 -11.48
C PRO A 50 -11.34 16.94 -12.42
N PRO A 51 -10.22 17.47 -12.98
CA PRO A 51 -9.38 16.71 -13.89
C PRO A 51 -9.03 15.38 -13.21
N ARG A 52 -9.25 14.28 -13.95
CA ARG A 52 -9.05 12.94 -13.41
C ARG A 52 -7.58 12.75 -13.09
N ARG A 53 -7.28 12.57 -11.80
CA ARG A 53 -5.90 12.34 -11.32
C ARG A 53 -5.29 11.15 -12.04
N PHE A 54 -4.02 11.27 -12.46
CA PHE A 54 -3.26 10.15 -12.96
C PHE A 54 -2.94 9.18 -11.82
N ILE A 55 -3.23 7.90 -12.01
CA ILE A 55 -3.04 6.86 -11.00
C ILE A 55 -2.23 5.70 -11.60
N ILE A 56 -1.29 5.18 -10.83
CA ILE A 56 -0.67 3.87 -11.07
C ILE A 56 -1.00 2.98 -9.86
N ASP A 57 -1.80 1.95 -10.08
CA ASP A 57 -2.01 0.88 -9.13
C ASP A 57 -0.79 -0.04 -9.13
N SER A 58 0.00 0.02 -8.06
CA SER A 58 1.26 -0.74 -7.95
C SER A 58 1.07 -2.20 -7.60
N HIS A 59 -0.17 -2.65 -7.30
CA HIS A 59 -0.40 -3.97 -6.72
C HIS A 59 -1.72 -4.59 -7.20
N GLN A 60 -1.75 -5.00 -8.47
CA GLN A 60 -2.91 -5.66 -9.06
C GLN A 60 -2.56 -7.09 -9.47
N HIS A 61 -3.15 -8.08 -8.80
CA HIS A 61 -2.92 -9.49 -9.13
C HIS A 61 -3.62 -9.91 -10.42
N TYR A 62 -2.88 -10.59 -11.31
CA TYR A 62 -3.47 -11.28 -12.45
C TYR A 62 -4.46 -12.35 -11.98
N GLN A 63 -5.62 -12.37 -12.59
CA GLN A 63 -6.64 -13.40 -12.39
C GLN A 63 -6.75 -14.26 -13.65
N SER A 64 -6.82 -15.58 -13.50
CA SER A 64 -6.90 -16.51 -14.63
C SER A 64 -8.25 -16.48 -15.35
N ALA A 65 -9.18 -15.58 -14.98
CA ALA A 65 -10.47 -15.42 -15.64
C ALA A 65 -10.28 -14.94 -17.08
N PRO A 66 -10.97 -15.50 -18.08
CA PRO A 66 -10.80 -15.15 -19.48
C PRO A 66 -11.07 -13.66 -19.80
N ASP A 67 -11.97 -13.05 -19.06
CA ASP A 67 -12.39 -11.64 -19.19
C ASP A 67 -11.58 -10.66 -18.34
N TYR A 68 -10.57 -11.11 -17.60
CA TYR A 68 -9.80 -10.28 -16.66
C TYR A 68 -9.22 -9.03 -17.32
N VAL A 69 -8.56 -9.18 -18.46
CA VAL A 69 -7.94 -8.06 -19.17
C VAL A 69 -9.00 -7.04 -19.63
N GLU A 70 -10.12 -7.52 -20.16
CA GLU A 70 -11.22 -6.66 -20.59
C GLU A 70 -11.81 -5.87 -19.41
N ARG A 71 -12.09 -6.53 -18.28
CA ARG A 71 -12.59 -5.89 -17.06
C ARG A 71 -11.62 -4.85 -16.53
N LEU A 72 -10.33 -5.19 -16.46
CA LEU A 72 -9.28 -4.27 -16.01
C LEU A 72 -9.27 -3.02 -16.90
N VAL A 73 -9.19 -3.17 -18.21
CA VAL A 73 -9.16 -2.07 -19.18
C VAL A 73 -10.43 -1.22 -19.11
N LYS A 74 -11.59 -1.85 -19.02
CA LYS A 74 -12.90 -1.18 -18.90
C LYS A 74 -13.00 -0.30 -17.66
N VAL A 75 -12.41 -0.73 -16.54
CA VAL A 75 -12.44 0.03 -15.28
C VAL A 75 -11.35 1.09 -15.23
N TYR A 76 -10.12 0.77 -15.61
CA TYR A 76 -8.95 1.62 -15.36
C TYR A 76 -8.80 2.73 -16.39
N ARG A 77 -9.00 2.44 -17.68
CA ARG A 77 -8.81 3.43 -18.77
C ARG A 77 -9.66 4.69 -18.56
N PRO A 78 -10.99 4.61 -18.30
CA PRO A 78 -11.80 5.81 -18.09
C PRO A 78 -11.40 6.61 -16.84
N ARG A 79 -10.62 6.04 -15.93
CA ARG A 79 -10.16 6.67 -14.68
C ARG A 79 -8.74 7.21 -14.74
N ASN A 80 -8.15 7.31 -15.93
CA ASN A 80 -6.76 7.73 -16.13
C ASN A 80 -5.77 6.90 -15.30
N THR A 81 -6.04 5.59 -15.15
CA THR A 81 -5.31 4.68 -14.25
C THR A 81 -4.57 3.62 -15.05
N MET A 82 -3.35 3.32 -14.63
CA MET A 82 -2.57 2.16 -15.07
C MET A 82 -2.45 1.16 -13.93
N ALA A 83 -2.20 -0.12 -14.23
CA ALA A 83 -2.00 -1.18 -13.25
C ALA A 83 -0.67 -1.90 -13.47
N CYS A 84 0.13 -2.04 -12.41
CA CYS A 84 1.21 -3.02 -12.35
C CYS A 84 0.60 -4.40 -12.13
N VAL A 85 0.49 -5.21 -13.19
CA VAL A 85 -0.19 -6.51 -13.16
C VAL A 85 0.80 -7.60 -12.76
N LEU A 86 0.65 -8.11 -11.54
CA LEU A 86 1.51 -9.13 -10.93
C LEU A 86 1.18 -10.51 -11.50
N THR A 87 2.01 -11.01 -12.38
CA THR A 87 1.71 -12.12 -13.28
C THR A 87 2.60 -13.32 -12.97
N PRO A 88 2.04 -14.47 -12.54
CA PRO A 88 2.78 -15.72 -12.46
C PRO A 88 3.18 -16.20 -13.86
N ILE A 89 4.17 -17.09 -13.92
CA ILE A 89 4.69 -17.59 -15.20
C ILE A 89 3.60 -18.20 -16.10
N ALA A 90 2.56 -18.77 -15.50
CA ALA A 90 1.40 -19.32 -16.22
C ALA A 90 0.60 -18.24 -16.99
N GLY A 91 0.59 -16.99 -16.52
CA GLY A 91 -0.08 -15.85 -17.17
C GLY A 91 0.82 -15.03 -18.08
N PHE A 92 2.10 -15.39 -18.21
CA PHE A 92 3.13 -14.61 -18.89
C PHE A 92 2.74 -14.15 -20.30
N GLU A 93 2.35 -15.06 -21.18
CA GLU A 93 2.02 -14.72 -22.57
C GLU A 93 0.73 -13.86 -22.66
N VAL A 94 -0.24 -14.10 -21.79
CA VAL A 94 -1.49 -13.31 -21.72
C VAL A 94 -1.18 -11.86 -21.38
N ILE A 95 -0.42 -11.62 -20.32
CA ILE A 95 -0.13 -10.24 -19.86
C ILE A 95 0.91 -9.55 -20.73
N LYS A 96 1.88 -10.28 -21.29
CA LYS A 96 2.80 -9.74 -22.30
C LYS A 96 2.03 -9.19 -23.51
N LYS A 97 1.07 -9.98 -24.06
CA LYS A 97 0.20 -9.52 -25.14
C LYS A 97 -0.69 -8.36 -24.72
N ALA A 98 -1.33 -8.46 -23.57
CA ALA A 98 -2.22 -7.42 -23.05
C ALA A 98 -1.49 -6.08 -22.82
N ALA A 99 -0.25 -6.10 -22.37
CA ALA A 99 0.57 -4.90 -22.22
C ALA A 99 0.94 -4.25 -23.57
N ALA A 100 1.13 -5.06 -24.61
CA ALA A 100 1.35 -4.54 -25.97
C ALA A 100 0.06 -3.93 -26.56
N ASP A 101 -1.11 -4.55 -26.32
CA ASP A 101 -2.40 -4.09 -26.83
C ASP A 101 -2.95 -2.87 -26.03
N HIS A 102 -2.61 -2.76 -24.75
CA HIS A 102 -3.11 -1.73 -23.84
C HIS A 102 -1.97 -1.07 -23.04
N PRO A 103 -0.96 -0.47 -23.71
CA PRO A 103 0.20 0.14 -23.03
C PRO A 103 -0.18 1.37 -22.20
N ASP A 104 -1.39 1.88 -22.37
CA ASP A 104 -1.98 2.98 -21.62
C ASP A 104 -2.62 2.52 -20.28
N VAL A 105 -2.78 1.21 -20.09
CA VAL A 105 -3.43 0.66 -18.89
C VAL A 105 -2.54 -0.35 -18.16
N ILE A 106 -1.82 -1.19 -18.89
CA ILE A 106 -1.13 -2.35 -18.34
C ILE A 106 0.37 -2.13 -18.29
N ILE A 107 0.92 -2.20 -17.08
CA ILE A 107 2.35 -2.28 -16.78
C ILE A 107 2.64 -3.71 -16.35
N PRO A 108 3.34 -4.52 -17.13
CA PRO A 108 3.52 -5.92 -16.79
C PRO A 108 4.56 -6.07 -15.67
N TYR A 109 4.21 -6.81 -14.63
CA TYR A 109 5.07 -7.26 -13.53
C TYR A 109 5.06 -8.78 -13.44
N GLY A 110 6.22 -9.40 -13.18
CA GLY A 110 6.32 -10.82 -12.88
C GLY A 110 5.90 -11.12 -11.43
N HIS A 111 5.52 -12.36 -11.18
CA HIS A 111 5.34 -12.91 -9.84
C HIS A 111 6.07 -14.24 -9.77
N VAL A 112 7.10 -14.33 -8.93
CA VAL A 112 7.99 -15.49 -8.83
C VAL A 112 7.98 -16.11 -7.45
N ASN A 113 8.24 -17.41 -7.39
CA ASN A 113 8.62 -18.10 -6.16
C ASN A 113 10.15 -18.00 -6.03
N VAL A 114 10.63 -17.32 -4.99
CA VAL A 114 12.08 -17.09 -4.75
C VAL A 114 12.86 -18.35 -4.41
N ASP A 115 12.16 -19.41 -4.01
CA ASP A 115 12.75 -20.69 -3.62
C ASP A 115 12.90 -21.67 -4.80
N GLU A 116 12.44 -21.29 -6.00
CA GLU A 116 12.60 -22.11 -7.19
C GLU A 116 14.01 -22.03 -7.76
N PRO A 117 14.64 -23.15 -8.14
CA PRO A 117 16.02 -23.17 -8.65
C PRO A 117 16.21 -22.33 -9.93
N ASN A 118 15.16 -22.09 -10.69
CA ASN A 118 15.17 -21.35 -11.96
C ASN A 118 14.75 -19.89 -11.83
N VAL A 119 14.51 -19.37 -10.63
CA VAL A 119 13.95 -18.02 -10.38
C VAL A 119 14.73 -16.90 -11.10
N VAL A 120 16.06 -16.93 -11.09
CA VAL A 120 16.88 -15.92 -11.78
C VAL A 120 16.66 -15.95 -13.31
N ARG A 121 16.43 -17.14 -13.88
CA ARG A 121 16.10 -17.28 -15.31
C ARG A 121 14.67 -16.80 -15.63
N GLU A 122 13.72 -17.05 -14.75
CA GLU A 122 12.37 -16.51 -14.88
C GLU A 122 12.38 -14.97 -14.84
N ILE A 123 13.12 -14.36 -13.92
CA ILE A 123 13.31 -12.93 -13.84
C ILE A 123 13.89 -12.37 -15.13
N GLN A 124 14.91 -13.03 -15.70
CA GLN A 124 15.48 -12.64 -16.98
C GLN A 124 14.42 -12.69 -18.10
N LYS A 125 13.62 -13.79 -18.16
CA LYS A 125 12.53 -13.94 -19.14
C LYS A 125 11.50 -12.80 -19.05
N PHE A 126 11.12 -12.41 -17.83
CA PHE A 126 10.22 -11.25 -17.60
C PHE A 126 10.86 -9.96 -18.12
N ALA A 127 12.11 -9.69 -17.79
CA ALA A 127 12.83 -8.50 -18.23
C ALA A 127 12.96 -8.42 -19.76
N ASP A 128 13.33 -9.51 -20.43
CA ASP A 128 13.45 -9.60 -21.89
C ASP A 128 12.13 -9.32 -22.62
N ALA A 129 11.01 -9.60 -21.95
CA ALA A 129 9.66 -9.30 -22.44
C ALA A 129 9.16 -7.89 -22.07
N GLY A 130 10.00 -7.05 -21.45
CA GLY A 130 9.65 -5.66 -21.12
C GLY A 130 8.88 -5.47 -19.81
N PHE A 131 8.81 -6.50 -18.97
CA PHE A 131 8.24 -6.38 -17.63
C PHE A 131 9.05 -5.38 -16.79
N LYS A 132 8.39 -4.66 -15.88
CA LYS A 132 8.96 -3.52 -15.16
C LYS A 132 9.27 -3.79 -13.70
N GLY A 133 8.80 -4.91 -13.16
CA GLY A 133 9.03 -5.29 -11.78
C GLY A 133 8.68 -6.76 -11.54
N VAL A 134 8.96 -7.21 -10.32
CA VAL A 134 8.71 -8.59 -9.90
C VAL A 134 8.18 -8.62 -8.48
N LYS A 135 7.04 -9.28 -8.29
CA LYS A 135 6.46 -9.64 -6.98
C LYS A 135 7.11 -10.91 -6.45
N MET A 136 7.43 -10.89 -5.16
CA MET A 136 7.94 -12.03 -4.38
C MET A 136 7.07 -12.27 -3.15
N HIS A 137 6.83 -13.52 -2.79
CA HIS A 137 5.87 -13.90 -1.77
C HIS A 137 6.27 -15.21 -1.10
N ARG A 138 5.97 -15.37 0.19
CA ARG A 138 6.09 -16.60 0.98
C ARG A 138 7.47 -17.28 0.90
N PRO A 139 8.56 -16.59 1.30
CA PRO A 139 9.90 -17.17 1.26
C PRO A 139 10.08 -18.27 2.31
N LYS A 140 10.92 -19.25 2.04
CA LYS A 140 11.33 -20.30 3.00
C LYS A 140 12.23 -19.76 4.11
N TYR A 141 12.99 -18.72 3.82
CA TYR A 141 13.91 -18.04 4.75
C TYR A 141 13.49 -16.58 4.92
N ASN A 142 14.16 -15.83 5.80
CA ASN A 142 13.93 -14.40 5.92
C ASN A 142 14.27 -13.69 4.60
N TRP A 143 13.61 -12.57 4.30
CA TRP A 143 13.89 -11.81 3.07
C TRP A 143 15.37 -11.43 2.94
N ASP A 144 16.10 -11.19 4.04
CA ASP A 144 17.52 -10.83 4.02
C ASP A 144 18.49 -12.03 4.10
N ASP A 145 17.99 -13.23 3.89
CA ASP A 145 18.88 -14.40 3.76
C ASP A 145 19.81 -14.25 2.55
N PHE A 146 21.09 -14.48 2.75
CA PHE A 146 22.10 -14.33 1.70
C PHE A 146 21.86 -15.25 0.50
N GLY A 147 21.15 -16.36 0.67
CA GLY A 147 20.75 -17.23 -0.44
C GLY A 147 19.88 -16.53 -1.49
N TYR A 148 19.14 -15.47 -1.10
CA TYR A 148 18.34 -14.68 -2.03
C TYR A 148 19.09 -13.51 -2.68
N PHE A 149 20.27 -13.15 -2.23
CA PHE A 149 21.04 -12.01 -2.76
C PHE A 149 21.28 -12.07 -4.27
N PRO A 150 21.57 -13.23 -4.90
CA PRO A 150 21.68 -13.31 -6.36
C PRO A 150 20.40 -12.87 -7.09
N ILE A 151 19.21 -13.06 -6.48
CA ILE A 151 17.92 -12.59 -7.02
C ILE A 151 17.87 -11.06 -7.00
N TYR A 152 18.24 -10.43 -5.88
CA TYR A 152 18.21 -8.99 -5.70
C TYR A 152 19.25 -8.28 -6.57
N GLU A 153 20.44 -8.85 -6.69
CA GLU A 153 21.46 -8.39 -7.62
C GLU A 153 20.96 -8.43 -9.07
N LYS A 154 20.28 -9.52 -9.45
CA LYS A 154 19.66 -9.65 -10.78
C LYS A 154 18.60 -8.60 -11.03
N LEU A 155 17.67 -8.41 -10.09
CA LEU A 155 16.62 -7.39 -10.18
C LEU A 155 17.22 -5.98 -10.30
N GLN A 156 18.26 -5.67 -9.51
CA GLN A 156 18.99 -4.40 -9.58
C GLN A 156 19.66 -4.19 -10.94
N SER A 157 20.34 -5.22 -11.45
CA SER A 157 21.06 -5.14 -12.74
C SER A 157 20.12 -4.90 -13.92
N LEU A 158 18.92 -5.47 -13.85
CA LEU A 158 17.86 -5.33 -14.85
C LEU A 158 16.99 -4.09 -14.63
N LYS A 159 17.21 -3.31 -13.55
CA LYS A 159 16.41 -2.14 -13.14
C LYS A 159 14.92 -2.46 -12.96
N LEU A 160 14.62 -3.65 -12.47
CA LEU A 160 13.26 -4.06 -12.13
C LEU A 160 12.89 -3.62 -10.71
N VAL A 161 11.65 -3.19 -10.50
CA VAL A 161 11.14 -2.94 -9.15
C VAL A 161 10.96 -4.27 -8.43
N ALA A 162 11.48 -4.38 -7.21
CA ALA A 162 11.31 -5.54 -6.35
C ALA A 162 10.15 -5.31 -5.38
N LEU A 163 9.02 -5.96 -5.62
CA LEU A 163 7.85 -5.88 -4.75
C LEU A 163 7.81 -7.09 -3.81
N PHE A 164 8.08 -6.84 -2.53
CA PHE A 164 8.07 -7.85 -1.48
C PHE A 164 6.71 -7.91 -0.79
N HIS A 165 6.19 -9.10 -0.60
CA HIS A 165 5.14 -9.27 0.40
C HIS A 165 5.71 -9.00 1.79
N THR A 166 5.05 -8.20 2.61
CA THR A 166 5.44 -7.96 4.01
C THR A 166 4.25 -8.17 4.95
N GLY A 167 4.52 -8.78 6.09
CA GLY A 167 3.51 -9.02 7.12
C GLY A 167 2.68 -10.28 6.95
N ILE A 168 1.42 -10.18 7.36
CA ILE A 168 0.48 -11.31 7.38
C ILE A 168 0.11 -11.77 5.98
N VAL A 169 0.08 -13.07 5.79
CA VAL A 169 -0.40 -13.71 4.56
C VAL A 169 -1.82 -14.23 4.80
N ALA A 170 -2.72 -13.98 3.84
CA ALA A 170 -4.01 -14.63 3.84
C ALA A 170 -3.81 -16.15 3.63
N GLY A 171 -4.40 -16.97 4.51
CA GLY A 171 -4.38 -18.42 4.36
C GLY A 171 -5.19 -18.88 3.17
N SER A 172 -4.70 -19.84 2.38
CA SER A 172 -5.55 -20.68 1.56
C SER A 172 -6.02 -21.86 2.41
N SER A 173 -7.28 -22.24 2.30
CA SER A 173 -7.94 -23.19 3.19
C SER A 173 -7.60 -24.65 2.94
N ASP A 174 -7.04 -25.00 1.79
CA ASP A 174 -7.14 -26.36 1.31
C ASP A 174 -5.85 -27.19 1.38
N GLU A 175 -4.69 -26.53 1.58
CA GLU A 175 -3.43 -27.22 1.85
C GLU A 175 -2.60 -26.51 2.91
N PRO A 176 -2.02 -27.25 3.89
CA PRO A 176 -1.14 -26.68 4.89
C PRO A 176 0.15 -26.17 4.21
N GLU A 177 0.29 -24.87 4.10
CA GLU A 177 1.50 -24.24 3.59
C GLU A 177 2.29 -23.66 4.77
N PRO A 178 3.53 -24.11 5.04
CA PRO A 178 4.34 -23.65 6.17
C PRO A 178 4.89 -22.25 5.90
N SER A 179 3.99 -21.26 5.80
CA SER A 179 4.33 -19.86 5.63
C SER A 179 4.43 -19.16 6.98
N SER A 180 5.56 -18.52 7.26
CA SER A 180 5.73 -17.71 8.47
C SER A 180 5.77 -16.23 8.13
N MET A 181 4.81 -15.47 8.66
CA MET A 181 4.82 -14.02 8.50
C MET A 181 6.11 -13.37 9.06
N ALA A 182 6.74 -13.98 10.08
CA ALA A 182 7.97 -13.48 10.68
C ALA A 182 9.14 -13.41 9.67
N ARG A 183 9.13 -14.22 8.61
CA ARG A 183 10.13 -14.18 7.54
C ARG A 183 9.96 -12.99 6.60
N MET A 184 8.82 -12.30 6.69
CA MET A 184 8.41 -11.20 5.83
C MET A 184 8.28 -9.89 6.62
N ARG A 185 9.11 -9.72 7.67
CA ARG A 185 9.17 -8.47 8.44
C ARG A 185 9.77 -7.35 7.61
N PRO A 186 9.27 -6.12 7.74
CA PRO A 186 9.82 -4.94 7.03
C PRO A 186 11.29 -4.68 7.33
N SER A 187 11.79 -4.99 8.55
CA SER A 187 13.18 -4.79 8.94
C SER A 187 14.18 -5.50 8.04
N PHE A 188 13.82 -6.63 7.46
CA PHE A 188 14.71 -7.33 6.52
C PHE A 188 14.94 -6.53 5.23
N LEU A 189 13.97 -5.68 4.85
CA LEU A 189 14.12 -4.81 3.68
C LEU A 189 15.19 -3.73 3.88
N HIS A 190 15.51 -3.36 5.13
CA HIS A 190 16.62 -2.47 5.45
C HIS A 190 17.97 -3.05 5.00
N THR A 191 18.24 -4.31 5.34
CA THR A 191 19.46 -5.01 4.90
C THR A 191 19.56 -5.04 3.37
N ILE A 192 18.44 -5.36 2.69
CA ILE A 192 18.39 -5.44 1.22
C ILE A 192 18.60 -4.06 0.60
N ALA A 193 17.93 -3.03 1.09
CA ALA A 193 18.03 -1.67 0.56
C ALA A 193 19.46 -1.12 0.65
N ARG A 194 20.17 -1.42 1.71
CA ARG A 194 21.58 -1.03 1.90
C ARG A 194 22.55 -1.86 1.05
N SER A 195 22.28 -3.14 0.90
CA SER A 195 23.11 -4.03 0.08
C SER A 195 22.95 -3.76 -1.42
N PHE A 196 21.78 -3.29 -1.83
CA PHE A 196 21.41 -3.03 -3.23
C PHE A 196 20.87 -1.61 -3.40
N PRO A 197 21.70 -0.56 -3.28
CA PRO A 197 21.25 0.84 -3.19
C PRO A 197 20.63 1.40 -4.49
N LYS A 198 20.76 0.68 -5.61
CA LYS A 198 20.10 1.03 -6.89
C LYS A 198 18.83 0.21 -7.16
N LEU A 199 18.52 -0.78 -6.33
CA LEU A 199 17.30 -1.54 -6.40
C LEU A 199 16.16 -0.70 -5.83
N VAL A 200 15.11 -0.49 -6.61
CA VAL A 200 13.87 0.09 -6.07
C VAL A 200 13.07 -1.02 -5.41
N ILE A 201 12.73 -0.82 -4.15
CA ILE A 201 12.03 -1.79 -3.31
C ILE A 201 10.66 -1.26 -2.96
N GLN A 202 9.64 -2.08 -3.13
CA GLN A 202 8.29 -1.85 -2.62
C GLN A 202 7.96 -2.96 -1.61
N GLY A 203 7.60 -2.57 -0.38
CA GLY A 203 7.01 -3.46 0.61
C GLY A 203 5.48 -3.39 0.53
N ALA A 204 4.81 -4.52 0.44
CA ALA A 204 3.36 -4.56 0.43
C ALA A 204 2.77 -4.35 1.83
N HIS A 205 1.54 -3.79 1.91
CA HIS A 205 0.69 -3.76 3.12
C HIS A 205 1.24 -2.95 4.30
N LEU A 206 2.22 -2.07 4.08
CA LEU A 206 2.93 -1.33 5.15
C LEU A 206 3.35 -2.26 6.31
N GLY A 207 3.85 -3.47 5.99
CA GLY A 207 4.34 -4.41 6.98
C GLY A 207 3.29 -5.03 7.91
N ASN A 208 2.01 -4.93 7.64
CA ASN A 208 0.90 -5.37 8.48
C ASN A 208 1.18 -6.68 9.26
N PRO A 209 1.29 -6.68 10.62
CA PRO A 209 0.94 -5.59 11.55
C PRO A 209 2.11 -4.70 12.03
N TRP A 210 3.32 -4.84 11.50
CA TRP A 210 4.53 -4.15 11.95
C TRP A 210 4.69 -2.77 11.30
N TYR A 211 3.70 -1.89 11.52
CA TYR A 211 3.63 -0.56 10.90
C TYR A 211 4.76 0.36 11.33
N ASP A 212 5.13 0.35 12.61
CA ASP A 212 6.26 1.12 13.15
C ASP A 212 7.58 0.71 12.48
N GLU A 213 7.80 -0.60 12.34
CA GLU A 213 8.99 -1.15 11.70
C GLU A 213 9.07 -0.75 10.22
N ALA A 214 7.94 -0.83 9.50
CA ALA A 214 7.84 -0.41 8.11
C ALA A 214 8.13 1.09 7.94
N ALA A 215 7.56 1.92 8.81
CA ALA A 215 7.78 3.36 8.82
C ALA A 215 9.25 3.71 9.09
N GLU A 216 9.87 3.07 10.09
CA GLU A 216 11.28 3.31 10.41
C GLU A 216 12.21 2.94 9.25
N VAL A 217 12.05 1.78 8.62
CA VAL A 217 12.90 1.44 7.47
C VAL A 217 12.63 2.37 6.27
N ALA A 218 11.39 2.79 6.04
CA ALA A 218 11.08 3.75 4.98
C ALA A 218 11.75 5.12 5.21
N ARG A 219 11.86 5.56 6.46
CA ARG A 219 12.51 6.83 6.85
C ARG A 219 14.00 6.83 6.54
N TRP A 220 14.67 5.69 6.72
CA TRP A 220 16.11 5.56 6.51
C TRP A 220 16.51 5.20 5.08
N GLU A 221 15.67 4.45 4.35
CA GLU A 221 16.05 3.87 3.06
C GLU A 221 15.38 4.61 1.90
N LYS A 222 16.17 5.41 1.16
CA LYS A 222 15.67 6.24 0.06
C LYS A 222 15.03 5.48 -1.09
N ASN A 223 15.45 4.23 -1.32
CA ASN A 223 15.01 3.35 -2.40
C ASN A 223 13.87 2.40 -2.00
N LEU A 224 13.28 2.57 -0.80
CA LEU A 224 12.21 1.75 -0.26
C LEU A 224 10.91 2.54 -0.15
N TYR A 225 9.83 1.96 -0.64
CA TYR A 225 8.46 2.47 -0.61
C TYR A 225 7.51 1.40 -0.08
N PHE A 226 6.29 1.79 0.33
CA PHE A 226 5.25 0.83 0.75
C PHE A 226 3.91 1.13 0.09
N ASP A 227 3.07 0.09 -0.08
CA ASP A 227 1.64 0.27 -0.36
C ASP A 227 0.79 -0.02 0.90
N LEU A 228 -0.49 0.36 0.85
CA LEU A 228 -1.47 0.17 1.93
C LEU A 228 -2.54 -0.85 1.57
N THR A 229 -2.20 -1.83 0.76
CA THR A 229 -3.12 -2.85 0.23
C THR A 229 -3.43 -3.96 1.24
N GLY A 230 -4.22 -4.93 0.82
CA GLY A 230 -4.56 -6.11 1.61
C GLY A 230 -5.38 -5.79 2.86
N SER A 231 -5.13 -6.46 3.96
CA SER A 231 -5.77 -6.25 5.27
C SER A 231 -5.08 -5.19 6.13
N SER A 232 -4.43 -4.22 5.49
CA SER A 232 -3.66 -3.17 6.15
C SER A 232 -4.53 -2.24 7.01
N LEU A 233 -3.86 -1.36 7.75
CA LEU A 233 -4.47 -0.43 8.70
C LEU A 233 -5.56 0.45 8.06
N ILE A 234 -5.41 0.81 6.79
CA ILE A 234 -6.37 1.65 6.06
C ILE A 234 -7.79 1.05 6.00
N LYS A 235 -7.92 -0.29 6.06
CA LYS A 235 -9.22 -0.99 6.05
C LYS A 235 -9.82 -1.19 7.45
N LYS A 236 -9.00 -1.21 8.49
CA LYS A 236 -9.45 -1.64 9.84
C LYS A 236 -9.35 -0.55 10.91
N ALA A 237 -8.64 0.54 10.67
CA ALA A 237 -8.54 1.61 11.64
C ALA A 237 -9.88 2.36 11.79
N LYS A 238 -10.33 2.52 13.03
CA LYS A 238 -11.50 3.34 13.35
C LYS A 238 -11.20 4.84 13.27
N ASN A 239 -9.94 5.23 13.46
CA ASN A 239 -9.43 6.59 13.31
C ASN A 239 -8.25 6.57 12.34
N LEU A 240 -8.45 7.09 11.15
CA LEU A 240 -7.42 7.12 10.11
C LEU A 240 -6.29 8.11 10.42
N ALA A 241 -6.47 9.06 11.35
CA ALA A 241 -5.42 9.96 11.78
C ALA A 241 -4.24 9.23 12.46
N VAL A 242 -4.41 7.96 12.87
CA VAL A 242 -3.34 7.11 13.43
C VAL A 242 -2.14 6.96 12.47
N PHE A 243 -2.35 7.13 11.17
CA PHE A 243 -1.22 7.10 10.23
C PHE A 243 -0.18 8.19 10.50
N LYS A 244 -0.55 9.31 11.12
CA LYS A 244 0.41 10.34 11.55
C LYS A 244 1.35 9.88 12.68
N GLU A 245 0.94 8.91 13.47
CA GLU A 245 1.79 8.35 14.52
C GLU A 245 2.93 7.53 13.92
N TYR A 246 2.68 6.82 12.83
CA TYR A 246 3.70 6.05 12.11
C TYR A 246 4.48 6.90 11.13
N LEU A 247 3.80 7.73 10.33
CA LEU A 247 4.35 8.53 9.24
C LEU A 247 4.48 10.01 9.71
N TRP A 248 5.29 10.23 10.73
CA TRP A 248 5.37 11.48 11.48
C TRP A 248 6.40 12.49 10.95
N TRP A 249 7.40 12.08 10.16
CA TRP A 249 8.46 12.99 9.71
C TRP A 249 8.05 13.76 8.46
N GLU A 250 8.48 15.04 8.39
CA GLU A 250 8.12 15.96 7.30
C GLU A 250 9.25 16.15 6.27
N GLY A 251 10.43 15.59 6.53
CA GLY A 251 11.61 15.72 5.67
C GLY A 251 12.87 15.25 6.38
N PRO A 252 14.06 15.64 5.93
CA PRO A 252 15.31 15.28 6.57
C PRO A 252 15.39 15.76 8.02
N THR A 253 15.83 14.87 8.91
CA THR A 253 16.07 15.16 10.32
C THR A 253 17.48 14.67 10.70
N ALA A 254 17.94 15.00 11.91
CA ALA A 254 19.22 14.48 12.42
C ALA A 254 19.25 12.95 12.53
N HIS A 255 18.08 12.30 12.50
CA HIS A 255 17.91 10.86 12.65
C HIS A 255 17.12 10.25 11.48
N SER A 256 17.40 10.69 10.25
CA SER A 256 16.86 10.12 9.01
C SER A 256 17.90 10.16 7.90
N SER A 257 17.59 9.56 6.74
CA SER A 257 18.40 9.76 5.54
C SER A 257 18.50 11.27 5.21
N PRO A 258 19.66 11.77 4.75
CA PRO A 258 19.77 13.14 4.25
C PRO A 258 18.80 13.45 3.09
N ASP A 259 18.40 12.42 2.34
CA ASP A 259 17.47 12.51 1.21
C ASP A 259 16.03 12.18 1.63
N ALA A 260 15.71 12.17 2.93
CA ALA A 260 14.37 11.82 3.39
C ALA A 260 13.34 12.81 2.86
N VAL A 261 12.27 12.27 2.30
CA VAL A 261 11.10 13.03 1.84
C VAL A 261 10.04 13.08 2.94
N TYR A 262 8.98 13.85 2.74
CA TYR A 262 7.79 13.79 3.60
C TYR A 262 7.29 12.35 3.71
N ALA A 263 6.97 11.91 4.93
CA ALA A 263 6.72 10.51 5.27
C ALA A 263 5.71 9.81 4.35
N PHE A 264 4.58 10.49 4.07
CA PHE A 264 3.55 9.94 3.20
C PHE A 264 4.03 9.75 1.75
N GLU A 265 5.04 10.49 1.28
CA GLU A 265 5.62 10.31 -0.06
C GLU A 265 6.45 9.01 -0.19
N LYS A 266 6.62 8.26 0.91
CA LYS A 266 7.13 6.89 0.91
C LYS A 266 6.05 5.85 0.61
N LEU A 267 4.80 6.29 0.46
CA LEU A 267 3.71 5.46 0.01
C LEU A 267 3.56 5.50 -1.51
N VAL A 268 3.13 4.38 -2.07
CA VAL A 268 2.63 4.26 -3.44
C VAL A 268 1.22 3.66 -3.40
N PHE A 269 0.35 4.13 -4.29
CA PHE A 269 -1.02 3.61 -4.36
C PHE A 269 -1.03 2.17 -4.88
N GLY A 270 -1.88 1.32 -4.32
CA GLY A 270 -2.14 -0.04 -4.76
C GLY A 270 -3.50 -0.51 -4.29
N THR A 271 -4.09 -1.48 -4.96
CA THR A 271 -5.40 -2.03 -4.60
C THR A 271 -5.33 -3.40 -3.94
N ASP A 272 -4.64 -4.36 -4.54
CA ASP A 272 -4.66 -5.80 -4.14
C ASP A 272 -6.11 -6.33 -4.04
N GLU A 273 -6.98 -5.84 -4.92
CA GLU A 273 -8.40 -6.18 -4.98
C GLU A 273 -8.83 -6.43 -6.43
N ALA A 274 -10.07 -6.89 -6.64
CA ALA A 274 -10.64 -6.98 -7.98
C ALA A 274 -10.67 -5.60 -8.65
N PRO A 275 -10.49 -5.51 -10.00
CA PRO A 275 -10.45 -4.23 -10.72
C PRO A 275 -11.64 -3.30 -10.42
N GLU A 276 -12.81 -3.87 -10.20
CA GLU A 276 -14.06 -3.16 -9.91
C GLU A 276 -14.02 -2.36 -8.61
N ASN A 277 -13.11 -2.71 -7.69
CA ASN A 277 -12.96 -2.05 -6.40
C ASN A 277 -12.05 -0.82 -6.42
N LEU A 278 -11.54 -0.41 -7.59
CA LEU A 278 -10.64 0.73 -7.73
C LEU A 278 -11.17 2.00 -7.04
N ASP A 279 -12.42 2.38 -7.31
CA ASP A 279 -13.02 3.60 -6.75
C ASP A 279 -13.13 3.52 -5.21
N ALA A 280 -13.47 2.36 -4.67
CA ALA A 280 -13.52 2.14 -3.23
C ALA A 280 -12.12 2.22 -2.59
N CYS A 281 -11.09 1.73 -3.28
CA CYS A 281 -9.70 1.85 -2.83
C CYS A 281 -9.24 3.31 -2.84
N VAL A 282 -9.55 4.06 -3.89
CA VAL A 282 -9.26 5.50 -3.97
C VAL A 282 -9.96 6.25 -2.84
N ALA A 283 -11.26 5.99 -2.62
CA ALA A 283 -12.02 6.65 -1.55
C ALA A 283 -11.42 6.40 -0.16
N ARG A 284 -10.93 5.19 0.13
CA ARG A 284 -10.25 4.88 1.40
C ARG A 284 -8.95 5.67 1.57
N HIS A 285 -8.17 5.81 0.50
CA HIS A 285 -6.93 6.60 0.53
C HIS A 285 -7.22 8.09 0.73
N GLU A 286 -8.22 8.65 0.01
CA GLU A 286 -8.63 10.05 0.21
C GLU A 286 -9.09 10.32 1.64
N ALA A 287 -9.91 9.43 2.22
CA ALA A 287 -10.34 9.57 3.61
C ALA A 287 -9.16 9.57 4.59
N MET A 288 -8.14 8.76 4.36
CA MET A 288 -6.91 8.74 5.15
C MET A 288 -6.08 10.01 4.93
N PHE A 289 -5.92 10.45 3.68
CA PHE A 289 -5.20 11.69 3.38
C PHE A 289 -5.88 12.91 4.00
N ASP A 290 -7.20 12.98 3.98
CA ASP A 290 -7.96 14.05 4.63
C ASP A 290 -7.77 14.02 6.15
N ALA A 291 -7.91 12.86 6.78
CA ALA A 291 -7.71 12.69 8.22
C ALA A 291 -6.28 13.05 8.66
N CYS A 292 -5.30 12.85 7.78
CA CYS A 292 -3.90 13.15 8.03
C CYS A 292 -3.46 14.53 7.55
N GLY A 293 -4.28 15.25 6.80
CA GLY A 293 -3.93 16.55 6.23
C GLY A 293 -2.82 16.45 5.17
N VAL A 294 -2.78 15.35 4.40
CA VAL A 294 -1.79 15.14 3.34
C VAL A 294 -2.04 16.15 2.21
N PRO A 295 -1.05 16.99 1.85
CA PRO A 295 -1.25 18.01 0.82
C PRO A 295 -1.40 17.39 -0.58
N GLU A 296 -2.15 18.07 -1.47
CA GLU A 296 -2.45 17.58 -2.81
C GLU A 296 -1.20 17.25 -3.65
N VAL A 297 -0.13 18.02 -3.48
CA VAL A 297 1.14 17.74 -4.18
C VAL A 297 1.71 16.36 -3.80
N SER A 298 1.60 15.96 -2.54
CA SER A 298 2.04 14.65 -2.07
C SER A 298 1.05 13.55 -2.49
N ARG A 299 -0.26 13.83 -2.49
CA ARG A 299 -1.26 12.88 -2.99
C ARG A 299 -0.99 12.50 -4.45
N ARG A 300 -0.67 13.46 -5.32
CA ARG A 300 -0.31 13.16 -6.73
C ARG A 300 0.92 12.25 -6.84
N LYS A 301 1.94 12.50 -6.00
CA LYS A 301 3.13 11.63 -5.95
C LYS A 301 2.77 10.20 -5.55
N ILE A 302 1.98 10.05 -4.48
CA ILE A 302 1.54 8.74 -3.95
C ILE A 302 0.71 8.00 -5.00
N TYR A 303 -0.23 8.68 -5.64
CA TYR A 303 -1.11 8.04 -6.62
C TYR A 303 -0.39 7.57 -7.87
N GLY A 304 0.63 8.27 -8.36
CA GLY A 304 1.26 7.83 -9.59
C GLY A 304 2.56 8.50 -9.98
N GLU A 305 2.82 9.77 -9.61
CA GLU A 305 3.99 10.50 -10.11
C GLU A 305 5.31 9.86 -9.65
N THR A 306 5.38 9.38 -8.39
CA THR A 306 6.57 8.68 -7.87
C THR A 306 6.85 7.41 -8.67
N LEU A 307 5.85 6.56 -8.84
CA LEU A 307 6.03 5.30 -9.56
C LEU A 307 6.25 5.53 -11.07
N ALA A 308 5.58 6.52 -11.66
CA ALA A 308 5.83 6.93 -13.04
C ALA A 308 7.29 7.34 -13.28
N LYS A 309 7.86 8.15 -12.38
CA LYS A 309 9.29 8.52 -12.42
C LYS A 309 10.20 7.30 -12.31
N ILE A 310 9.91 6.38 -11.38
CA ILE A 310 10.68 5.13 -11.19
C ILE A 310 10.64 4.27 -12.46
N LEU A 311 9.48 4.13 -13.08
CA LEU A 311 9.26 3.27 -14.24
C LEU A 311 9.58 3.93 -15.60
N GLY A 312 9.92 5.21 -15.60
CA GLY A 312 10.14 5.98 -16.82
C GLY A 312 8.87 6.18 -17.65
N ILE A 313 7.69 6.27 -16.99
CA ILE A 313 6.39 6.47 -17.61
C ILE A 313 6.05 7.96 -17.59
N LYS A 314 5.52 8.47 -18.68
CA LYS A 314 5.05 9.87 -18.75
C LYS A 314 3.75 10.01 -17.95
N VAL A 315 3.73 10.96 -17.02
CA VAL A 315 2.50 11.37 -16.33
C VAL A 315 1.53 11.97 -17.35
N ARG A 316 0.28 11.54 -17.30
CA ARG A 316 -0.79 12.01 -18.17
C ARG A 316 -1.63 13.07 -17.45
N ALA A 317 -2.02 14.10 -18.20
CA ALA A 317 -2.91 15.15 -17.70
C ALA A 317 -4.35 14.65 -17.52
#